data_4d564b13d926c1ca46f9e3f955926cbb
#
_entry.id   4d564b13d926c1ca46f9e3f955926cbb
#
_cell.length_a   1.000
_cell.length_b   1.000
_cell.length_c   1.000
_cell.angle_alpha   90.00
_cell.angle_beta   90.00
_cell.angle_gamma   90.00
#
_symmetry.space_group_name_H-M   'P 1'
#
loop_
_entity.id
_entity.type
_entity.pdbx_description
1 polymer ?
#
loop_
_entity_poly.entity_id
_entity_poly.type
_entity_poly.pdbx_seq_one_letter_code
_entity_poly.pdbx_strand_id
1 'polypeptide(L)'
;LKRLLKIISNNKVLVKNFTSLSLLQLANYIFPVITLPYLVRVLGPEKYGLINFAAAFSAYFVIITDYGFNLSATQEISVNRNDKEKVSEIFSSVLTIKIILFFLSSGIFFLIVNMFELFSNDAGLYSIMFIGVVGIVLFPLWVYQGVEKMKYILIINVAIRSVTIVSIFLLVKVENDYLLLAVIYTITQVMTGITGLFFAIRKFDLRYLFPSKVQLLEQLKKGWNLFLSSIWINLYTTSNVFILGLFAPNSVVGYYSAADKVRIAFQGILSSMSQSVFPYVNKLLAESYQKFISFNRKLLKISVMIGIIISSSLFLFAEPIVKIVLGNEYSPSVIVLRIIAWLPLIIFLSNVFGIQTMLPLNYQKKFSQILFLAALINLMISFSIVPSYFEIGTAVSMLVTEIFVTLSFFIFIRMKRIPVI
;
A
#
# COMPACT_ATOMS: atom_id res chain seq x y z
N LEU A 1 19.67 -16.83 -18.02
CA LEU A 1 19.35 -17.57 -16.80
C LEU A 1 20.62 -17.99 -16.03
N LYS A 2 21.62 -18.66 -16.67
CA LYS A 2 22.88 -19.10 -16.02
C LYS A 2 23.72 -17.93 -15.47
N ARG A 3 23.79 -16.76 -16.11
CA ARG A 3 24.46 -15.55 -15.60
C ARG A 3 23.68 -14.89 -14.45
N LEU A 4 22.36 -14.86 -14.50
CA LEU A 4 21.48 -14.46 -13.38
C LEU A 4 21.73 -15.35 -12.14
N LEU A 5 21.73 -16.65 -12.33
CA LEU A 5 22.02 -17.61 -11.24
C LEU A 5 23.42 -17.40 -10.63
N LYS A 6 24.42 -17.03 -11.42
CA LYS A 6 25.79 -16.76 -10.95
C LYS A 6 25.91 -15.44 -10.17
N ILE A 7 25.09 -14.40 -10.48
CA ILE A 7 25.05 -13.16 -9.73
C ILE A 7 24.24 -13.33 -8.44
N ILE A 8 23.18 -14.11 -8.53
CA ILE A 8 22.36 -14.56 -7.41
C ILE A 8 23.20 -15.37 -6.41
N SER A 9 24.04 -16.28 -6.90
CA SER A 9 24.91 -17.08 -6.02
C SER A 9 25.99 -16.26 -5.31
N ASN A 10 26.46 -15.16 -5.90
CA ASN A 10 27.51 -14.31 -5.32
C ASN A 10 26.99 -13.28 -4.31
N ASN A 11 25.65 -13.02 -4.23
CA ASN A 11 25.06 -12.06 -3.30
C ASN A 11 23.91 -12.69 -2.49
N LYS A 12 24.23 -13.67 -1.68
CA LYS A 12 23.27 -14.44 -0.85
C LYS A 12 22.35 -13.54 0.00
N VAL A 13 22.84 -12.40 0.50
CA VAL A 13 22.06 -11.46 1.32
C VAL A 13 20.99 -10.77 0.48
N LEU A 14 21.35 -10.27 -0.71
CA LEU A 14 20.45 -9.56 -1.60
C LEU A 14 19.31 -10.49 -2.07
N VAL A 15 19.65 -11.73 -2.45
CA VAL A 15 18.67 -12.74 -2.84
C VAL A 15 17.72 -13.09 -1.70
N LYS A 16 18.27 -13.30 -0.50
CA LYS A 16 17.46 -13.62 0.67
C LYS A 16 16.49 -12.50 1.02
N ASN A 17 16.95 -11.25 0.99
CA ASN A 17 16.12 -10.10 1.25
C ASN A 17 15.04 -9.93 0.18
N PHE A 18 15.41 -10.07 -1.09
CA PHE A 18 14.48 -10.05 -2.21
C PHE A 18 13.39 -11.13 -2.09
N THR A 19 13.80 -12.38 -1.85
CA THR A 19 12.85 -13.49 -1.66
C THR A 19 11.93 -13.23 -0.46
N SER A 20 12.47 -12.71 0.65
CA SER A 20 11.68 -12.38 1.82
C SER A 20 10.63 -11.30 1.54
N LEU A 21 10.98 -10.23 0.82
CA LEU A 21 10.02 -9.19 0.43
C LEU A 21 8.99 -9.71 -0.58
N SER A 22 9.40 -10.52 -1.55
CA SER A 22 8.48 -11.13 -2.51
C SER A 22 7.48 -12.06 -1.84
N LEU A 23 7.93 -12.90 -0.90
CA LEU A 23 7.04 -13.76 -0.10
C LEU A 23 6.11 -12.95 0.79
N LEU A 24 6.58 -11.85 1.38
CA LEU A 24 5.74 -10.92 2.14
C LEU A 24 4.66 -10.31 1.25
N GLN A 25 5.01 -9.88 0.05
CA GLN A 25 4.03 -9.33 -0.90
C GLN A 25 2.99 -10.40 -1.31
N LEU A 26 3.43 -11.61 -1.61
CA LEU A 26 2.52 -12.73 -1.88
C LEU A 26 1.57 -12.97 -0.72
N ALA A 27 2.08 -12.99 0.51
CA ALA A 27 1.25 -13.13 1.71
C ALA A 27 0.23 -11.98 1.83
N ASN A 28 0.66 -10.72 1.55
CA ASN A 28 -0.23 -9.55 1.58
C ASN A 28 -1.41 -9.66 0.60
N TYR A 29 -1.25 -10.39 -0.51
CA TYR A 29 -2.34 -10.64 -1.46
C TYR A 29 -3.15 -11.90 -1.13
N ILE A 30 -2.49 -12.97 -0.68
CA ILE A 30 -3.15 -14.26 -0.39
C ILE A 30 -4.08 -14.14 0.83
N PHE A 31 -3.65 -13.45 1.89
CA PHE A 31 -4.45 -13.34 3.12
C PHE A 31 -5.82 -12.68 2.90
N PRO A 32 -5.93 -11.53 2.21
CA PRO A 32 -7.23 -10.98 1.85
C PRO A 32 -8.05 -11.90 0.95
N VAL A 33 -7.43 -12.62 0.02
CA VAL A 33 -8.14 -13.57 -0.88
C VAL A 33 -8.82 -14.69 -0.09
N ILE A 34 -8.16 -15.19 0.97
CA ILE A 34 -8.72 -16.24 1.83
C ILE A 34 -9.85 -15.70 2.71
N THR A 35 -9.70 -14.51 3.27
CA THR A 35 -10.64 -13.95 4.24
C THR A 35 -11.82 -13.22 3.60
N LEU A 36 -11.64 -12.64 2.41
CA LEU A 36 -12.66 -11.83 1.74
C LEU A 36 -13.98 -12.57 1.54
N PRO A 37 -14.01 -13.79 0.90
CA PRO A 37 -15.27 -14.49 0.64
C PRO A 37 -16.04 -14.82 1.92
N TYR A 38 -15.33 -15.06 3.01
CA TYR A 38 -15.92 -15.32 4.31
C TYR A 38 -16.51 -14.04 4.92
N LEU A 39 -15.70 -13.00 5.02
CA LEU A 39 -16.08 -11.76 5.69
C LEU A 39 -17.25 -11.05 5.02
N VAL A 40 -17.26 -11.00 3.68
CA VAL A 40 -18.37 -10.34 2.96
C VAL A 40 -19.72 -11.06 3.14
N ARG A 41 -19.70 -12.39 3.29
CA ARG A 41 -20.91 -13.18 3.52
C ARG A 41 -21.38 -13.13 4.97
N VAL A 42 -20.46 -13.07 5.94
CA VAL A 42 -20.80 -13.04 7.36
C VAL A 42 -21.27 -11.65 7.78
N LEU A 43 -20.61 -10.59 7.30
CA LEU A 43 -20.88 -9.22 7.73
C LEU A 43 -21.88 -8.48 6.85
N GLY A 44 -22.15 -9.00 5.66
CA GLY A 44 -22.95 -8.26 4.67
C GLY A 44 -22.28 -6.97 4.18
N PRO A 45 -22.90 -6.31 3.19
CA PRO A 45 -22.32 -5.12 2.57
C PRO A 45 -22.18 -3.94 3.53
N GLU A 46 -23.13 -3.76 4.46
CA GLU A 46 -23.17 -2.60 5.36
C GLU A 46 -22.03 -2.61 6.35
N LYS A 47 -21.88 -3.67 7.15
CA LYS A 47 -20.83 -3.75 8.18
C LYS A 47 -19.45 -3.91 7.58
N TYR A 48 -19.36 -4.65 6.44
CA TYR A 48 -18.11 -4.73 5.69
C TYR A 48 -17.67 -3.36 5.14
N GLY A 49 -18.62 -2.57 4.62
CA GLY A 49 -18.37 -1.21 4.15
C GLY A 49 -17.93 -0.28 5.28
N LEU A 50 -18.62 -0.31 6.40
CA LEU A 50 -18.29 0.49 7.58
C LEU A 50 -16.88 0.22 8.10
N ILE A 51 -16.45 -1.05 8.16
CA ILE A 51 -15.06 -1.41 8.54
C ILE A 51 -14.05 -0.87 7.52
N ASN A 52 -14.33 -0.98 6.22
CA ASN A 52 -13.41 -0.48 5.20
C ASN A 52 -13.34 1.06 5.22
N PHE A 53 -14.43 1.75 5.50
CA PHE A 53 -14.43 3.19 5.70
C PHE A 53 -13.60 3.59 6.92
N ALA A 54 -13.80 2.91 8.05
CA ALA A 54 -13.00 3.15 9.27
C ALA A 54 -11.50 2.85 9.04
N ALA A 55 -11.17 1.82 8.26
CA ALA A 55 -9.80 1.53 7.87
C ALA A 55 -9.21 2.62 6.98
N ALA A 56 -9.96 3.14 6.01
CA ALA A 56 -9.54 4.24 5.15
C ALA A 56 -9.34 5.55 5.94
N PHE A 57 -10.22 5.84 6.91
CA PHE A 57 -10.05 6.96 7.83
C PHE A 57 -8.77 6.83 8.66
N SER A 58 -8.54 5.65 9.27
CA SER A 58 -7.35 5.38 10.06
C SER A 58 -6.05 5.46 9.25
N ALA A 59 -6.10 5.16 7.96
CA ALA A 59 -4.93 5.21 7.07
C ALA A 59 -4.32 6.62 6.94
N TYR A 60 -5.10 7.68 7.05
CA TYR A 60 -4.57 9.05 7.05
C TYR A 60 -3.65 9.31 8.26
N PHE A 61 -4.02 8.80 9.43
CA PHE A 61 -3.19 8.93 10.61
C PHE A 61 -1.91 8.09 10.53
N VAL A 62 -1.97 6.96 9.81
CA VAL A 62 -0.77 6.18 9.47
C VAL A 62 0.19 7.00 8.62
N ILE A 63 -0.31 7.72 7.61
CA ILE A 63 0.53 8.57 6.74
C ILE A 63 1.20 9.68 7.55
N ILE A 64 0.46 10.33 8.44
CA ILE A 64 0.99 11.40 9.30
C ILE A 64 2.09 10.84 10.22
N THR A 65 1.84 9.71 10.88
CA THR A 65 2.79 9.11 11.83
C THR A 65 4.00 8.47 11.16
N ASP A 66 3.87 7.97 9.93
CA ASP A 66 4.98 7.39 9.18
C ASP A 66 5.96 8.45 8.64
N TYR A 67 5.45 9.64 8.30
CA TYR A 67 6.23 10.83 7.91
C TYR A 67 7.34 10.56 6.88
N GLY A 68 7.24 9.48 6.11
CA GLY A 68 8.27 9.08 5.13
C GLY A 68 9.55 8.47 5.74
N PHE A 69 9.56 8.20 7.05
CA PHE A 69 10.72 7.62 7.73
C PHE A 69 11.09 6.23 7.23
N ASN A 70 10.13 5.47 6.71
CA ASN A 70 10.42 4.18 6.09
C ASN A 70 11.42 4.27 4.93
N LEU A 71 11.55 5.43 4.29
CA LEU A 71 12.56 5.67 3.25
C LEU A 71 13.76 6.44 3.77
N SER A 72 13.55 7.60 4.43
CA SER A 72 14.66 8.47 4.87
C SER A 72 15.57 7.78 5.91
N ALA A 73 14.96 7.20 6.95
CA ALA A 73 15.74 6.53 7.99
C ALA A 73 16.35 5.19 7.49
N THR A 74 15.66 4.47 6.59
CA THR A 74 16.24 3.29 5.93
C THR A 74 17.53 3.65 5.19
N GLN A 75 17.51 4.74 4.41
CA GLN A 75 18.69 5.22 3.69
C GLN A 75 19.82 5.57 4.65
N GLU A 76 19.52 6.32 5.70
CA GLU A 76 20.52 6.76 6.68
C GLU A 76 21.13 5.58 7.45
N ILE A 77 20.32 4.62 7.89
CA ILE A 77 20.80 3.40 8.55
C ILE A 77 21.64 2.54 7.60
N SER A 78 21.24 2.43 6.32
CA SER A 78 21.99 1.60 5.36
C SER A 78 23.45 2.06 5.17
N VAL A 79 23.66 3.37 5.23
CA VAL A 79 25.02 3.97 5.16
C VAL A 79 25.79 3.75 6.47
N ASN A 80 25.12 3.81 7.61
CA ASN A 80 25.73 3.73 8.94
C ASN A 80 25.55 2.35 9.62
N ARG A 81 25.22 1.30 8.86
CA ARG A 81 24.82 -0.01 9.40
C ARG A 81 25.84 -0.72 10.30
N ASN A 82 27.10 -0.38 10.17
CA ASN A 82 28.20 -0.93 10.99
C ASN A 82 28.43 -0.14 12.28
N ASP A 83 27.85 1.04 12.41
CA ASP A 83 27.91 1.91 13.59
C ASP A 83 26.62 1.73 14.42
N LYS A 84 26.71 0.89 15.45
CA LYS A 84 25.56 0.57 16.32
C LYS A 84 25.05 1.78 17.10
N GLU A 85 25.92 2.70 17.46
CA GLU A 85 25.56 3.89 18.21
C GLU A 85 24.76 4.83 17.31
N LYS A 86 25.23 5.08 16.08
CA LYS A 86 24.53 5.89 15.09
C LYS A 86 23.18 5.28 14.69
N VAL A 87 23.11 3.97 14.52
CA VAL A 87 21.84 3.27 14.25
C VAL A 87 20.88 3.44 15.42
N SER A 88 21.35 3.35 16.66
CA SER A 88 20.53 3.55 17.87
C SER A 88 20.05 4.99 18.01
N GLU A 89 20.88 5.98 17.64
CA GLU A 89 20.53 7.41 17.60
C GLU A 89 19.39 7.66 16.59
N ILE A 90 19.54 7.17 15.35
CA ILE A 90 18.51 7.31 14.31
C ILE A 90 17.23 6.61 14.74
N PHE A 91 17.31 5.37 15.24
CA PHE A 91 16.18 4.62 15.75
C PHE A 91 15.42 5.39 16.82
N SER A 92 16.12 5.92 17.82
CA SER A 92 15.53 6.65 18.94
C SER A 92 14.86 7.94 18.48
N SER A 93 15.52 8.70 17.60
CA SER A 93 14.99 9.95 17.05
C SER A 93 13.71 9.72 16.25
N VAL A 94 13.72 8.74 15.34
CA VAL A 94 12.56 8.42 14.51
C VAL A 94 11.40 7.88 15.35
N LEU A 95 11.66 6.96 16.30
CA LEU A 95 10.64 6.42 17.17
C LEU A 95 9.99 7.52 18.02
N THR A 96 10.81 8.42 18.60
CA THR A 96 10.30 9.56 19.36
C THR A 96 9.41 10.46 18.53
N ILE A 97 9.81 10.82 17.30
CA ILE A 97 8.99 11.63 16.41
C ILE A 97 7.67 10.92 16.07
N LYS A 98 7.71 9.64 15.73
CA LYS A 98 6.48 8.87 15.44
C LYS A 98 5.53 8.84 16.64
N ILE A 99 6.04 8.72 17.85
CA ILE A 99 5.23 8.78 19.07
C ILE A 99 4.62 10.19 19.25
N ILE A 100 5.41 11.26 19.05
CA ILE A 100 4.88 12.63 19.13
C ILE A 100 3.78 12.86 18.08
N LEU A 101 4.03 12.44 16.82
CA LEU A 101 3.05 12.55 15.75
C LEU A 101 1.79 11.72 16.03
N PHE A 102 1.91 10.57 16.70
CA PHE A 102 0.77 9.79 17.13
C PHE A 102 -0.10 10.54 18.15
N PHE A 103 0.50 11.16 19.16
CA PHE A 103 -0.28 11.95 20.13
C PHE A 103 -0.92 13.19 19.48
N LEU A 104 -0.24 13.87 18.57
CA LEU A 104 -0.85 14.96 17.79
C LEU A 104 -2.01 14.44 16.93
N SER A 105 -1.82 13.30 16.27
CA SER A 105 -2.88 12.62 15.50
C SER A 105 -4.04 12.19 16.37
N SER A 106 -3.79 11.77 17.62
CA SER A 106 -4.86 11.41 18.58
C SER A 106 -5.72 12.60 18.93
N GLY A 107 -5.13 13.79 19.11
CA GLY A 107 -5.87 15.04 19.31
C GLY A 107 -6.77 15.37 18.12
N ILE A 108 -6.23 15.27 16.89
CA ILE A 108 -6.99 15.51 15.66
C ILE A 108 -8.11 14.47 15.51
N PHE A 109 -7.81 13.19 15.74
CA PHE A 109 -8.80 12.11 15.72
C PHE A 109 -9.95 12.38 16.68
N PHE A 110 -9.64 12.70 17.94
CA PHE A 110 -10.64 13.01 18.96
C PHE A 110 -11.54 14.19 18.57
N LEU A 111 -10.96 15.26 18.01
CA LEU A 111 -11.74 16.40 17.53
C LEU A 111 -12.68 15.99 16.40
N ILE A 112 -12.20 15.25 15.38
CA ILE A 112 -13.02 14.83 14.24
C ILE A 112 -14.16 13.93 14.70
N VAL A 113 -13.89 12.92 15.54
CA VAL A 113 -14.91 11.96 15.98
C VAL A 113 -16.00 12.63 16.83
N ASN A 114 -15.67 13.67 17.59
CA ASN A 114 -16.68 14.37 18.41
C ASN A 114 -17.40 15.51 17.68
N MET A 115 -16.80 16.08 16.62
CA MET A 115 -17.39 17.22 15.90
C MET A 115 -18.33 16.80 14.76
N PHE A 116 -18.15 15.60 14.20
CA PHE A 116 -18.91 15.16 13.02
C PHE A 116 -19.77 13.93 13.36
N GLU A 117 -21.09 14.04 13.17
CA GLU A 117 -22.05 12.96 13.41
C GLU A 117 -21.72 11.67 12.66
N LEU A 118 -21.18 11.79 11.44
CA LEU A 118 -20.75 10.65 10.63
C LEU A 118 -19.78 9.71 11.37
N PHE A 119 -18.94 10.25 12.25
CA PHE A 119 -17.95 9.48 13.00
C PHE A 119 -18.40 9.21 14.44
N SER A 120 -19.21 10.08 15.04
CA SER A 120 -19.64 9.92 16.43
C SER A 120 -20.60 8.76 16.62
N ASN A 121 -21.43 8.43 15.62
CA ASN A 121 -22.38 7.32 15.68
C ASN A 121 -21.70 5.95 15.87
N ASP A 122 -20.52 5.77 15.28
CA ASP A 122 -19.71 4.55 15.37
C ASP A 122 -18.34 4.82 16.03
N ALA A 123 -18.28 5.78 16.97
CA ALA A 123 -17.04 6.22 17.61
C ALA A 123 -16.21 5.07 18.20
N GLY A 124 -16.87 4.03 18.72
CA GLY A 124 -16.23 2.83 19.22
C GLY A 124 -15.41 2.11 18.15
N LEU A 125 -15.98 1.91 16.95
CA LEU A 125 -15.30 1.28 15.83
C LEU A 125 -14.09 2.10 15.37
N TYR A 126 -14.28 3.41 15.16
CA TYR A 126 -13.20 4.30 14.74
C TYR A 126 -12.06 4.33 15.75
N SER A 127 -12.40 4.36 17.04
CA SER A 127 -11.41 4.35 18.12
C SER A 127 -10.60 3.05 18.16
N ILE A 128 -11.28 1.89 18.04
CA ILE A 128 -10.63 0.59 17.96
C ILE A 128 -9.65 0.57 16.77
N MET A 129 -10.09 0.97 15.59
CA MET A 129 -9.25 0.97 14.38
C MET A 129 -8.08 1.96 14.48
N PHE A 130 -8.31 3.13 15.10
CA PHE A 130 -7.25 4.13 15.35
C PHE A 130 -6.16 3.61 16.29
N ILE A 131 -6.52 2.84 17.34
CA ILE A 131 -5.52 2.20 18.22
C ILE A 131 -4.55 1.32 17.43
N GLY A 132 -4.99 0.72 16.33
CA GLY A 132 -4.12 -0.04 15.44
C GLY A 132 -2.93 0.76 14.89
N VAL A 133 -3.03 2.08 14.79
CA VAL A 133 -1.93 2.96 14.36
C VAL A 133 -0.72 2.84 15.30
N VAL A 134 -0.93 2.57 16.59
CA VAL A 134 0.14 2.31 17.55
C VAL A 134 1.06 1.18 17.07
N GLY A 135 0.50 0.12 16.52
CA GLY A 135 1.29 -0.99 15.99
C GLY A 135 2.21 -0.56 14.85
N ILE A 136 1.76 0.32 13.97
CA ILE A 136 2.55 0.85 12.85
C ILE A 136 3.63 1.84 13.34
N VAL A 137 3.31 2.61 14.37
CA VAL A 137 4.29 3.51 15.03
C VAL A 137 5.43 2.71 15.64
N LEU A 138 5.09 1.61 16.33
CA LEU A 138 6.06 0.77 17.03
C LEU A 138 6.89 -0.13 16.10
N PHE A 139 6.39 -0.51 14.93
CA PHE A 139 7.11 -1.41 14.03
C PHE A 139 8.27 -0.68 13.31
N PRO A 140 9.53 -0.96 13.65
CA PRO A 140 10.68 -0.22 13.10
C PRO A 140 11.10 -0.79 11.73
N LEU A 141 10.23 -0.66 10.73
CA LEU A 141 10.44 -1.19 9.37
C LEU A 141 11.77 -0.68 8.78
N TRP A 142 12.06 0.62 9.00
CA TRP A 142 13.28 1.28 8.54
C TRP A 142 14.57 0.66 9.09
N VAL A 143 14.54 0.12 10.31
CA VAL A 143 15.70 -0.57 10.89
C VAL A 143 15.95 -1.88 10.14
N TYR A 144 14.92 -2.72 10.01
CA TYR A 144 15.05 -4.02 9.33
C TYR A 144 15.51 -3.88 7.88
N GLN A 145 15.03 -2.87 7.18
CA GLN A 145 15.41 -2.58 5.81
C GLN A 145 16.83 -2.02 5.74
N GLY A 146 17.17 -1.05 6.61
CA GLY A 146 18.49 -0.42 6.65
C GLY A 146 19.62 -1.39 7.00
N VAL A 147 19.39 -2.33 7.94
CA VAL A 147 20.37 -3.38 8.26
C VAL A 147 20.28 -4.61 7.35
N GLU A 148 19.46 -4.56 6.28
CA GLU A 148 19.29 -5.64 5.30
C GLU A 148 18.86 -6.99 5.89
N LYS A 149 17.97 -6.98 6.88
CA LYS A 149 17.46 -8.19 7.57
C LYS A 149 15.94 -8.38 7.38
N MET A 150 15.48 -8.29 6.14
CA MET A 150 14.06 -8.31 5.77
C MET A 150 13.35 -9.62 6.07
N LYS A 151 14.09 -10.70 6.31
CA LYS A 151 13.54 -12.01 6.75
C LYS A 151 12.69 -11.87 8.01
N TYR A 152 13.07 -11.02 8.95
CA TYR A 152 12.32 -10.83 10.19
C TYR A 152 10.97 -10.16 9.95
N ILE A 153 10.91 -9.20 9.01
CA ILE A 153 9.65 -8.58 8.59
C ILE A 153 8.68 -9.67 8.09
N LEU A 154 9.16 -10.55 7.19
CA LEU A 154 8.37 -11.66 6.67
C LEU A 154 7.86 -12.58 7.78
N ILE A 155 8.76 -13.08 8.64
CA ILE A 155 8.40 -14.05 9.68
C ILE A 155 7.36 -13.46 10.63
N ILE A 156 7.59 -12.25 11.15
CA ILE A 156 6.68 -11.59 12.10
C ILE A 156 5.31 -11.39 11.47
N ASN A 157 5.28 -10.81 10.26
CA ASN A 157 4.00 -10.51 9.59
C ASN A 157 3.23 -11.80 9.23
N VAL A 158 3.89 -12.81 8.67
CA VAL A 158 3.22 -14.06 8.27
C VAL A 158 2.71 -14.81 9.51
N ALA A 159 3.52 -14.92 10.56
CA ALA A 159 3.12 -15.61 11.78
C ALA A 159 1.88 -14.97 12.43
N ILE A 160 1.91 -13.63 12.66
CA ILE A 160 0.81 -12.93 13.31
C ILE A 160 -0.45 -12.94 12.43
N ARG A 161 -0.31 -12.70 11.12
CA ARG A 161 -1.46 -12.75 10.20
C ARG A 161 -2.07 -14.14 10.06
N SER A 162 -1.27 -15.20 10.17
CA SER A 162 -1.82 -16.57 10.19
C SER A 162 -2.72 -16.78 11.40
N VAL A 163 -2.32 -16.29 12.57
CA VAL A 163 -3.16 -16.28 13.77
C VAL A 163 -4.42 -15.47 13.55
N THR A 164 -4.29 -14.29 12.92
CA THR A 164 -5.43 -13.42 12.59
C THR A 164 -6.47 -14.13 11.72
N ILE A 165 -6.04 -14.85 10.68
CA ILE A 165 -6.94 -15.61 9.81
C ILE A 165 -7.70 -16.67 10.63
N VAL A 166 -7.00 -17.44 11.46
CA VAL A 166 -7.62 -18.43 12.31
C VAL A 166 -8.64 -17.77 13.27
N SER A 167 -8.26 -16.66 13.89
CA SER A 167 -9.15 -15.90 14.78
C SER A 167 -10.41 -15.40 14.07
N ILE A 168 -10.29 -14.89 12.83
CA ILE A 168 -11.43 -14.46 12.02
C ILE A 168 -12.40 -15.63 11.81
N PHE A 169 -11.90 -16.78 11.34
CA PHE A 169 -12.75 -17.93 11.07
C PHE A 169 -13.37 -18.55 12.32
N LEU A 170 -12.73 -18.44 13.48
CA LEU A 170 -13.25 -18.99 14.73
C LEU A 170 -14.23 -18.06 15.43
N LEU A 171 -13.98 -16.75 15.41
CA LEU A 171 -14.65 -15.80 16.29
C LEU A 171 -15.69 -14.93 15.58
N VAL A 172 -15.51 -14.61 14.29
CA VAL A 172 -16.45 -13.75 13.56
C VAL A 172 -17.47 -14.65 12.84
N LYS A 173 -18.69 -14.71 13.34
CA LYS A 173 -19.73 -15.66 12.86
C LYS A 173 -21.01 -15.00 12.38
N VAL A 174 -21.31 -13.82 12.87
CA VAL A 174 -22.54 -13.08 12.58
C VAL A 174 -22.21 -11.63 12.23
N GLU A 175 -23.15 -10.93 11.64
CA GLU A 175 -23.00 -9.54 11.21
C GLU A 175 -22.58 -8.61 12.35
N ASN A 176 -23.12 -8.82 13.56
CA ASN A 176 -22.82 -8.02 14.74
C ASN A 176 -21.37 -8.19 15.25
N ASP A 177 -20.63 -9.18 14.76
CA ASP A 177 -19.22 -9.38 15.12
C ASP A 177 -18.27 -8.40 14.41
N TYR A 178 -18.81 -7.39 13.72
CA TYR A 178 -17.98 -6.39 13.02
C TYR A 178 -17.01 -5.65 13.97
N LEU A 179 -17.45 -5.33 15.19
CA LEU A 179 -16.57 -4.75 16.21
C LEU A 179 -15.47 -5.72 16.65
N LEU A 180 -15.81 -7.00 16.79
CA LEU A 180 -14.84 -8.04 17.12
C LEU A 180 -13.80 -8.19 15.99
N LEU A 181 -14.21 -8.10 14.72
CA LEU A 181 -13.28 -8.07 13.60
C LEU A 181 -12.33 -6.86 13.66
N ALA A 182 -12.84 -5.68 13.99
CA ALA A 182 -12.02 -4.48 14.18
C ALA A 182 -11.00 -4.68 15.32
N VAL A 183 -11.41 -5.29 16.44
CA VAL A 183 -10.51 -5.65 17.55
C VAL A 183 -9.44 -6.63 17.10
N ILE A 184 -9.80 -7.68 16.34
CA ILE A 184 -8.83 -8.65 15.80
C ILE A 184 -7.79 -7.96 14.91
N TYR A 185 -8.21 -7.06 14.02
CA TYR A 185 -7.29 -6.29 13.17
C TYR A 185 -6.37 -5.38 13.97
N THR A 186 -6.92 -4.70 14.97
CA THR A 186 -6.17 -3.82 15.87
C THR A 186 -5.12 -4.60 16.67
N ILE A 187 -5.52 -5.70 17.29
CA ILE A 187 -4.60 -6.59 18.01
C ILE A 187 -3.49 -7.10 17.08
N THR A 188 -3.85 -7.49 15.86
CA THR A 188 -2.88 -7.92 14.83
C THR A 188 -1.82 -6.86 14.58
N GLN A 189 -2.24 -5.61 14.39
CA GLN A 189 -1.31 -4.51 14.12
C GLN A 189 -0.44 -4.19 15.34
N VAL A 190 -1.04 -4.10 16.53
CA VAL A 190 -0.33 -3.81 17.78
C VAL A 190 0.66 -4.93 18.11
N MET A 191 0.26 -6.19 18.00
CA MET A 191 1.14 -7.34 18.21
C MET A 191 2.29 -7.37 17.21
N THR A 192 2.03 -7.04 15.94
CA THR A 192 3.09 -6.90 14.91
C THR A 192 4.07 -5.82 15.31
N GLY A 193 3.58 -4.65 15.75
CA GLY A 193 4.41 -3.54 16.20
C GLY A 193 5.29 -3.88 17.40
N ILE A 194 4.68 -4.41 18.47
CA ILE A 194 5.38 -4.79 19.71
C ILE A 194 6.41 -5.89 19.42
N THR A 195 6.01 -6.94 18.71
CA THR A 195 6.91 -8.05 18.37
C THR A 195 8.06 -7.55 17.50
N GLY A 196 7.76 -6.71 16.49
CA GLY A 196 8.78 -6.12 15.64
C GLY A 196 9.75 -5.23 16.41
N LEU A 197 9.26 -4.39 17.31
CA LEU A 197 10.10 -3.56 18.16
C LEU A 197 11.00 -4.40 19.08
N PHE A 198 10.41 -5.38 19.77
CA PHE A 198 11.15 -6.27 20.67
C PHE A 198 12.28 -7.02 19.95
N PHE A 199 11.96 -7.61 18.78
CA PHE A 199 12.98 -8.32 17.99
C PHE A 199 14.06 -7.37 17.46
N ALA A 200 13.70 -6.14 17.04
CA ALA A 200 14.68 -5.16 16.58
C ALA A 200 15.67 -4.79 17.70
N ILE A 201 15.16 -4.45 18.88
CA ILE A 201 15.97 -4.10 20.05
C ILE A 201 16.92 -5.25 20.40
N ARG A 202 16.38 -6.47 20.57
CA ARG A 202 17.18 -7.64 20.99
C ARG A 202 18.17 -8.12 19.92
N LYS A 203 17.75 -8.13 18.65
CA LYS A 203 18.56 -8.72 17.57
C LYS A 203 19.65 -7.81 17.05
N PHE A 204 19.41 -6.50 17.06
CA PHE A 204 20.36 -5.50 16.54
C PHE A 204 21.07 -4.74 17.68
N ASP A 205 20.83 -5.13 18.93
CA ASP A 205 21.45 -4.53 20.11
C ASP A 205 21.22 -3.02 20.15
N LEU A 206 19.96 -2.61 19.84
CA LEU A 206 19.59 -1.20 19.85
C LEU A 206 19.42 -0.69 21.27
N ARG A 207 19.91 0.51 21.49
CA ARG A 207 19.71 1.23 22.75
C ARG A 207 18.84 2.45 22.49
N TYR A 208 17.93 2.73 23.38
CA TYR A 208 17.18 3.97 23.32
C TYR A 208 18.05 5.10 23.90
N LEU A 209 18.42 6.04 23.05
CA LEU A 209 19.20 7.23 23.39
C LEU A 209 18.24 8.43 23.33
N PHE A 210 18.13 9.18 24.40
CA PHE A 210 17.25 10.37 24.42
C PHE A 210 17.71 11.37 23.36
N PRO A 211 16.90 11.61 22.30
CA PRO A 211 17.34 12.46 21.21
C PRO A 211 17.29 13.94 21.60
N SER A 212 18.27 14.70 21.18
CA SER A 212 18.28 16.15 21.29
C SER A 212 17.28 16.80 20.32
N LYS A 213 16.87 18.04 20.60
CA LYS A 213 15.99 18.80 19.69
C LYS A 213 16.58 18.94 18.28
N VAL A 214 17.91 19.07 18.18
CA VAL A 214 18.61 19.19 16.89
C VAL A 214 18.47 17.90 16.09
N GLN A 215 18.66 16.73 16.70
CA GLN A 215 18.50 15.43 16.06
C GLN A 215 17.07 15.21 15.57
N LEU A 216 16.07 15.58 16.38
CA LEU A 216 14.66 15.49 15.95
C LEU A 216 14.37 16.38 14.74
N LEU A 217 14.82 17.63 14.76
CA LEU A 217 14.61 18.56 13.63
C LEU A 217 15.34 18.12 12.36
N GLU A 218 16.53 17.56 12.48
CA GLU A 218 17.26 16.98 11.34
C GLU A 218 16.49 15.82 10.69
N GLN A 219 15.96 14.90 11.49
CA GLN A 219 15.17 13.78 10.98
C GLN A 219 13.87 14.28 10.29
N LEU A 220 13.17 15.23 10.88
CA LEU A 220 11.99 15.84 10.26
C LEU A 220 12.34 16.50 8.93
N LYS A 221 13.45 17.26 8.86
CA LYS A 221 13.90 17.90 7.62
C LYS A 221 14.25 16.89 6.52
N LYS A 222 14.94 15.79 6.89
CA LYS A 222 15.28 14.70 5.95
C LYS A 222 14.03 13.97 5.43
N GLY A 223 13.02 13.78 6.29
CA GLY A 223 11.76 13.10 5.95
C GLY A 223 10.79 13.96 5.15
N TRP A 224 10.86 15.30 5.19
CA TRP A 224 9.85 16.22 4.70
C TRP A 224 9.45 16.00 3.23
N ASN A 225 10.42 15.94 2.31
CA ASN A 225 10.14 15.75 0.89
C ASN A 225 9.53 14.38 0.59
N LEU A 226 9.93 13.35 1.34
CA LEU A 226 9.39 12.01 1.23
C LEU A 226 7.98 11.92 1.82
N PHE A 227 7.72 12.65 2.90
CA PHE A 227 6.40 12.82 3.48
C PHE A 227 5.42 13.44 2.49
N LEU A 228 5.79 14.55 1.87
CA LEU A 228 4.95 15.19 0.84
C LEU A 228 4.66 14.23 -0.32
N SER A 229 5.69 13.51 -0.81
CA SER A 229 5.48 12.52 -1.87
C SER A 229 4.56 11.38 -1.45
N SER A 230 4.68 10.92 -0.20
CA SER A 230 3.80 9.88 0.36
C SER A 230 2.36 10.36 0.48
N ILE A 231 2.14 11.61 0.91
CA ILE A 231 0.79 12.22 0.94
C ILE A 231 0.16 12.17 -0.46
N TRP A 232 0.86 12.63 -1.48
CA TRP A 232 0.31 12.69 -2.85
C TRP A 232 -0.07 11.31 -3.38
N ILE A 233 0.80 10.31 -3.17
CA ILE A 233 0.52 8.94 -3.59
C ILE A 233 -0.71 8.39 -2.86
N ASN A 234 -0.77 8.56 -1.54
CA ASN A 234 -1.89 8.05 -0.75
C ASN A 234 -3.20 8.79 -1.03
N LEU A 235 -3.14 10.10 -1.34
CA LEU A 235 -4.33 10.86 -1.68
C LEU A 235 -5.06 10.30 -2.91
N TYR A 236 -4.38 9.79 -3.91
CA TYR A 236 -5.09 9.22 -5.06
C TYR A 236 -5.33 7.71 -4.96
N THR A 237 -4.59 7.00 -4.08
CA THR A 237 -4.74 5.54 -3.95
C THR A 237 -5.70 5.13 -2.84
N THR A 238 -5.68 5.83 -1.70
CA THR A 238 -6.43 5.46 -0.49
C THR A 238 -7.70 6.30 -0.30
N SER A 239 -7.73 7.53 -0.87
CA SER A 239 -8.86 8.44 -0.65
C SER A 239 -10.17 8.00 -1.28
N ASN A 240 -10.13 7.14 -2.30
CA ASN A 240 -11.35 6.73 -3.01
C ASN A 240 -12.41 6.12 -2.07
N VAL A 241 -12.02 5.20 -1.20
CA VAL A 241 -12.92 4.58 -0.21
C VAL A 241 -13.39 5.61 0.83
N PHE A 242 -12.49 6.49 1.26
CA PHE A 242 -12.80 7.54 2.22
C PHE A 242 -13.79 8.56 1.64
N ILE A 243 -13.51 9.09 0.45
CA ILE A 243 -14.42 10.05 -0.21
C ILE A 243 -15.79 9.42 -0.45
N LEU A 244 -15.82 8.16 -0.90
CA LEU A 244 -17.08 7.43 -1.09
C LEU A 244 -17.89 7.38 0.22
N GLY A 245 -17.25 7.04 1.34
CA GLY A 245 -17.91 6.95 2.64
C GLY A 245 -18.36 8.29 3.22
N LEU A 246 -17.84 9.43 2.72
CA LEU A 246 -18.36 10.74 3.10
C LEU A 246 -19.72 11.06 2.47
N PHE A 247 -20.06 10.45 1.32
CA PHE A 247 -21.23 10.79 0.52
C PHE A 247 -22.23 9.65 0.37
N ALA A 248 -21.83 8.40 0.62
CA ALA A 248 -22.64 7.22 0.35
C ALA A 248 -22.89 6.40 1.63
N PRO A 249 -24.00 5.63 1.65
CA PRO A 249 -24.25 4.65 2.72
C PRO A 249 -23.14 3.59 2.81
N ASN A 250 -22.95 3.01 3.99
CA ASN A 250 -21.91 2.02 4.24
C ASN A 250 -22.00 0.79 3.31
N SER A 251 -23.22 0.35 2.94
CA SER A 251 -23.41 -0.76 1.99
C SER A 251 -22.77 -0.49 0.63
N VAL A 252 -22.86 0.75 0.15
CA VAL A 252 -22.28 1.19 -1.12
C VAL A 252 -20.73 1.20 -1.02
N VAL A 253 -20.20 1.63 0.11
CA VAL A 253 -18.73 1.51 0.41
C VAL A 253 -18.33 0.03 0.41
N GLY A 254 -19.19 -0.85 0.92
CA GLY A 254 -19.00 -2.31 0.92
C GLY A 254 -18.92 -2.87 -0.50
N TYR A 255 -19.84 -2.48 -1.39
CA TYR A 255 -19.85 -2.93 -2.79
C TYR A 255 -18.56 -2.53 -3.52
N TYR A 256 -18.16 -1.26 -3.38
CA TYR A 256 -16.91 -0.79 -3.98
C TYR A 256 -15.67 -1.49 -3.42
N SER A 257 -15.56 -1.55 -2.08
CA SER A 257 -14.39 -2.11 -1.42
C SER A 257 -14.22 -3.60 -1.70
N ALA A 258 -15.32 -4.36 -1.77
CA ALA A 258 -15.28 -5.78 -2.11
C ALA A 258 -14.82 -6.00 -3.55
N ALA A 259 -15.37 -5.25 -4.52
CA ALA A 259 -14.93 -5.29 -5.92
C ALA A 259 -13.45 -4.92 -6.06
N ASP A 260 -13.01 -3.87 -5.37
CA ASP A 260 -11.61 -3.42 -5.43
C ASP A 260 -10.64 -4.45 -4.82
N LYS A 261 -11.03 -5.14 -3.73
CA LYS A 261 -10.22 -6.24 -3.16
C LYS A 261 -10.06 -7.40 -4.14
N VAL A 262 -11.13 -7.75 -4.88
CA VAL A 262 -11.04 -8.74 -5.97
C VAL A 262 -10.04 -8.29 -7.03
N ARG A 263 -10.16 -7.05 -7.53
CA ARG A 263 -9.22 -6.48 -8.50
C ARG A 263 -7.78 -6.51 -8.00
N ILE A 264 -7.53 -6.06 -6.74
CA ILE A 264 -6.20 -6.05 -6.13
C ILE A 264 -5.60 -7.45 -6.06
N ALA A 265 -6.41 -8.48 -5.78
CA ALA A 265 -5.94 -9.85 -5.73
C ALA A 265 -5.34 -10.31 -7.08
N PHE A 266 -6.00 -10.00 -8.19
CA PHE A 266 -5.49 -10.30 -9.53
C PHE A 266 -4.30 -9.42 -9.92
N GLN A 267 -4.32 -8.14 -9.53
CA GLN A 267 -3.21 -7.22 -9.79
C GLN A 267 -1.95 -7.55 -8.99
N GLY A 268 -2.10 -8.12 -7.81
CA GLY A 268 -0.99 -8.43 -6.90
C GLY A 268 0.05 -9.38 -7.47
N ILE A 269 -0.39 -10.34 -8.30
CA ILE A 269 0.50 -11.26 -9.01
C ILE A 269 1.54 -10.48 -9.84
N LEU A 270 1.13 -9.40 -10.41
CA LEU A 270 1.89 -8.62 -11.39
C LEU A 270 2.71 -7.50 -10.75
N SER A 271 2.23 -6.95 -9.63
CA SER A 271 3.03 -5.99 -8.85
C SER A 271 4.28 -6.66 -8.27
N SER A 272 4.18 -7.91 -7.86
CA SER A 272 5.32 -8.72 -7.42
C SER A 272 6.34 -8.93 -8.55
N MET A 273 5.88 -9.17 -9.79
CA MET A 273 6.76 -9.26 -10.97
C MET A 273 7.46 -7.92 -11.25
N SER A 274 6.74 -6.81 -11.21
CA SER A 274 7.29 -5.46 -11.46
C SER A 274 8.41 -5.12 -10.47
N GLN A 275 8.21 -5.38 -9.18
CA GLN A 275 9.22 -5.15 -8.14
C GLN A 275 10.45 -6.03 -8.36
N SER A 276 10.28 -7.28 -8.79
CA SER A 276 11.39 -8.20 -9.03
C SER A 276 12.24 -7.82 -10.24
N VAL A 277 11.65 -7.17 -11.23
CA VAL A 277 12.31 -6.77 -12.47
C VAL A 277 13.11 -5.47 -12.30
N PHE A 278 12.72 -4.56 -11.41
CA PHE A 278 13.33 -3.24 -11.27
C PHE A 278 14.86 -3.24 -11.05
N PRO A 279 15.44 -4.06 -10.14
CA PRO A 279 16.90 -4.12 -9.99
C PRO A 279 17.62 -4.63 -11.24
N TYR A 280 16.98 -5.56 -11.96
CA TYR A 280 17.53 -6.07 -13.20
C TYR A 280 17.54 -5.04 -14.32
N VAL A 281 16.50 -4.24 -14.43
CA VAL A 281 16.42 -3.11 -15.38
C VAL A 281 17.52 -2.08 -15.11
N ASN A 282 17.76 -1.71 -13.86
CA ASN A 282 18.85 -0.80 -13.48
C ASN A 282 20.22 -1.38 -13.86
N LYS A 283 20.43 -2.67 -13.65
CA LYS A 283 21.66 -3.35 -14.07
C LYS A 283 21.85 -3.33 -15.59
N LEU A 284 20.80 -3.61 -16.36
CA LEU A 284 20.86 -3.55 -17.81
C LEU A 284 21.20 -2.15 -18.31
N LEU A 285 20.67 -1.11 -17.68
CA LEU A 285 21.00 0.28 -18.01
C LEU A 285 22.48 0.59 -17.75
N ALA A 286 23.05 0.10 -16.64
CA ALA A 286 24.46 0.25 -16.34
C ALA A 286 25.38 -0.52 -17.33
N GLU A 287 24.90 -1.65 -17.87
CA GLU A 287 25.66 -2.41 -18.87
C GLU A 287 25.55 -1.82 -20.28
N SER A 288 24.36 -1.46 -20.73
CA SER A 288 24.09 -0.94 -22.09
C SER A 288 22.68 -0.37 -22.21
N TYR A 289 22.59 0.85 -22.70
CA TYR A 289 21.31 1.49 -23.05
C TYR A 289 20.46 0.66 -24.02
N GLN A 290 21.08 0.03 -25.04
CA GLN A 290 20.35 -0.80 -26.01
C GLN A 290 19.75 -2.06 -25.37
N LYS A 291 20.48 -2.73 -24.44
CA LYS A 291 19.94 -3.88 -23.69
C LYS A 291 18.77 -3.46 -22.81
N PHE A 292 18.89 -2.31 -22.13
CA PHE A 292 17.82 -1.70 -21.33
C PHE A 292 16.56 -1.46 -22.16
N ILE A 293 16.69 -0.80 -23.30
CA ILE A 293 15.56 -0.52 -24.21
C ILE A 293 14.93 -1.81 -24.73
N SER A 294 15.75 -2.73 -25.23
CA SER A 294 15.27 -4.03 -25.77
C SER A 294 14.50 -4.83 -24.73
N PHE A 295 14.97 -4.81 -23.48
CA PHE A 295 14.29 -5.48 -22.37
C PHE A 295 12.96 -4.80 -22.05
N ASN A 296 12.93 -3.47 -21.90
CA ASN A 296 11.71 -2.74 -21.59
C ASN A 296 10.65 -2.86 -22.69
N ARG A 297 11.03 -2.95 -23.96
CA ARG A 297 10.11 -3.29 -25.07
C ARG A 297 9.48 -4.68 -24.90
N LYS A 298 10.28 -5.69 -24.52
CA LYS A 298 9.77 -7.04 -24.25
C LYS A 298 8.84 -7.03 -23.04
N LEU A 299 9.24 -6.32 -21.97
CA LEU A 299 8.44 -6.15 -20.78
C LEU A 299 7.10 -5.47 -21.09
N LEU A 300 7.10 -4.43 -21.93
CA LEU A 300 5.88 -3.75 -22.38
C LEU A 300 4.94 -4.73 -23.11
N LYS A 301 5.44 -5.49 -24.07
CA LYS A 301 4.64 -6.48 -24.80
C LYS A 301 4.02 -7.53 -23.88
N ILE A 302 4.82 -8.05 -22.94
CA ILE A 302 4.35 -9.02 -21.93
C ILE A 302 3.30 -8.39 -21.02
N SER A 303 3.52 -7.16 -20.57
CA SER A 303 2.59 -6.42 -19.71
C SER A 303 1.26 -6.14 -20.39
N VAL A 304 1.29 -5.77 -21.68
CA VAL A 304 0.08 -5.61 -22.50
C VAL A 304 -0.68 -6.93 -22.61
N MET A 305 0.01 -8.00 -23.00
CA MET A 305 -0.62 -9.32 -23.19
C MET A 305 -1.27 -9.83 -21.90
N ILE A 306 -0.52 -9.85 -20.81
CA ILE A 306 -1.04 -10.32 -19.50
C ILE A 306 -2.11 -9.36 -18.98
N GLY A 307 -1.89 -8.05 -19.11
CA GLY A 307 -2.85 -7.04 -18.71
C GLY A 307 -4.19 -7.20 -19.45
N ILE A 308 -4.18 -7.41 -20.76
CA ILE A 308 -5.40 -7.68 -21.55
C ILE A 308 -6.07 -8.95 -21.06
N ILE A 309 -5.34 -10.06 -20.87
CA ILE A 309 -5.92 -11.32 -20.40
C ILE A 309 -6.62 -11.14 -19.06
N ILE A 310 -5.94 -10.52 -18.08
CA ILE A 310 -6.51 -10.31 -16.74
C ILE A 310 -7.70 -9.35 -16.80
N SER A 311 -7.55 -8.21 -17.47
CA SER A 311 -8.61 -7.20 -17.54
C SER A 311 -9.85 -7.73 -18.27
N SER A 312 -9.66 -8.41 -19.40
CA SER A 312 -10.76 -9.04 -20.13
C SER A 312 -11.44 -10.15 -19.31
N SER A 313 -10.63 -10.96 -18.61
CA SER A 313 -11.20 -11.99 -17.73
C SER A 313 -12.01 -11.39 -16.60
N LEU A 314 -11.51 -10.37 -15.91
CA LEU A 314 -12.26 -9.67 -14.86
C LEU A 314 -13.54 -9.01 -15.40
N PHE A 315 -13.50 -8.43 -16.61
CA PHE A 315 -14.66 -7.79 -17.22
C PHE A 315 -15.71 -8.80 -17.61
N LEU A 316 -15.33 -9.86 -18.34
CA LEU A 316 -16.25 -10.87 -18.87
C LEU A 316 -16.84 -11.75 -17.76
N PHE A 317 -16.02 -12.11 -16.78
CA PHE A 317 -16.40 -12.97 -15.66
C PHE A 317 -16.76 -12.18 -14.40
N ALA A 318 -17.01 -10.86 -14.48
CA ALA A 318 -17.34 -10.04 -13.32
C ALA A 318 -18.53 -10.59 -12.53
N GLU A 319 -19.61 -10.98 -13.22
CA GLU A 319 -20.81 -11.49 -12.58
C GLU A 319 -20.59 -12.85 -11.88
N PRO A 320 -20.06 -13.90 -12.53
CA PRO A 320 -19.77 -15.14 -11.83
C PRO A 320 -18.72 -14.97 -10.71
N ILE A 321 -17.72 -14.11 -10.88
CA ILE A 321 -16.73 -13.82 -9.83
C ILE A 321 -17.44 -13.20 -8.61
N VAL A 322 -18.27 -12.18 -8.81
CA VAL A 322 -19.01 -11.55 -7.70
C VAL A 322 -19.92 -12.56 -7.00
N LYS A 323 -20.71 -13.34 -7.74
CA LYS A 323 -21.63 -14.33 -7.15
C LYS A 323 -20.89 -15.41 -6.37
N ILE A 324 -19.78 -15.94 -6.90
CA ILE A 324 -19.03 -17.02 -6.27
C ILE A 324 -18.20 -16.50 -5.09
N VAL A 325 -17.52 -15.37 -5.25
CA VAL A 325 -16.57 -14.85 -4.25
C VAL A 325 -17.28 -14.02 -3.17
N LEU A 326 -18.16 -13.11 -3.60
CA LEU A 326 -18.79 -12.13 -2.70
C LEU A 326 -20.20 -12.55 -2.24
N GLY A 327 -20.92 -13.27 -3.09
CA GLY A 327 -22.32 -13.64 -2.82
C GLY A 327 -23.34 -12.74 -3.51
N ASN A 328 -24.63 -13.15 -3.48
CA ASN A 328 -25.70 -12.48 -4.23
C ASN A 328 -26.00 -11.05 -3.72
N GLU A 329 -25.78 -10.77 -2.45
CA GLU A 329 -25.98 -9.46 -1.84
C GLU A 329 -25.06 -8.38 -2.43
N TYR A 330 -23.93 -8.80 -3.01
CA TYR A 330 -22.96 -7.92 -3.66
C TYR A 330 -23.22 -7.73 -5.18
N SER A 331 -24.43 -8.01 -5.66
CA SER A 331 -24.76 -7.80 -7.09
C SER A 331 -24.41 -6.41 -7.63
N PRO A 332 -24.55 -5.30 -6.87
CA PRO A 332 -24.09 -3.97 -7.32
C PRO A 332 -22.58 -3.89 -7.58
N SER A 333 -21.77 -4.72 -6.93
CA SER A 333 -20.32 -4.79 -7.17
C SER A 333 -19.95 -5.24 -8.59
N VAL A 334 -20.87 -5.85 -9.35
CA VAL A 334 -20.61 -6.32 -10.73
C VAL A 334 -20.27 -5.16 -11.65
N ILE A 335 -21.04 -4.07 -11.61
CA ILE A 335 -20.78 -2.89 -12.45
C ILE A 335 -19.47 -2.21 -12.03
N VAL A 336 -19.23 -2.10 -10.73
CA VAL A 336 -17.98 -1.58 -10.18
C VAL A 336 -16.79 -2.39 -10.69
N LEU A 337 -16.86 -3.73 -10.55
CA LEU A 337 -15.77 -4.63 -10.98
C LEU A 337 -15.55 -4.52 -12.50
N ARG A 338 -16.60 -4.39 -13.32
CA ARG A 338 -16.45 -4.18 -14.78
C ARG A 338 -15.72 -2.89 -15.10
N ILE A 339 -15.99 -1.79 -14.39
CA ILE A 339 -15.31 -0.51 -14.62
C ILE A 339 -13.83 -0.63 -14.21
N ILE A 340 -13.55 -1.13 -13.00
CA ILE A 340 -12.16 -1.22 -12.49
C ILE A 340 -11.38 -2.41 -13.06
N ALA A 341 -12.03 -3.30 -13.83
CA ALA A 341 -11.39 -4.43 -14.49
C ALA A 341 -10.26 -4.02 -15.45
N TRP A 342 -10.31 -2.81 -15.99
CA TRP A 342 -9.27 -2.27 -16.89
C TRP A 342 -8.06 -1.71 -16.19
N LEU A 343 -8.13 -1.46 -14.88
CA LEU A 343 -7.03 -0.92 -14.09
C LEU A 343 -5.77 -1.79 -14.12
N PRO A 344 -5.81 -3.14 -14.03
CA PRO A 344 -4.61 -3.96 -14.12
C PRO A 344 -3.81 -3.68 -15.39
N LEU A 345 -4.45 -3.61 -16.55
CA LEU A 345 -3.79 -3.29 -17.83
C LEU A 345 -3.14 -1.91 -17.77
N ILE A 346 -3.90 -0.89 -17.36
CA ILE A 346 -3.47 0.51 -17.34
C ILE A 346 -2.30 0.69 -16.37
N ILE A 347 -2.40 0.12 -15.15
CA ILE A 347 -1.35 0.19 -14.13
C ILE A 347 -0.09 -0.55 -14.56
N PHE A 348 -0.19 -1.61 -15.36
CA PHE A 348 1.00 -2.25 -15.91
C PHE A 348 1.73 -1.39 -16.93
N LEU A 349 0.98 -0.72 -17.80
CA LEU A 349 1.56 0.22 -18.73
C LEU A 349 2.24 1.36 -17.99
N SER A 350 1.57 1.95 -16.99
CA SER A 350 2.16 3.02 -16.16
C SER A 350 3.39 2.56 -15.40
N ASN A 351 3.43 1.32 -14.90
CA ASN A 351 4.61 0.74 -14.25
C ASN A 351 5.80 0.62 -15.22
N VAL A 352 5.59 0.13 -16.45
CA VAL A 352 6.67 0.04 -17.43
C VAL A 352 7.19 1.41 -17.82
N PHE A 353 6.29 2.36 -18.06
CA PHE A 353 6.69 3.73 -18.44
C PHE A 353 7.33 4.49 -17.27
N GLY A 354 6.68 4.49 -16.10
CA GLY A 354 7.12 5.24 -14.92
C GLY A 354 8.26 4.54 -14.18
N ILE A 355 7.97 3.39 -13.57
CA ILE A 355 8.89 2.73 -12.65
C ILE A 355 10.08 2.10 -13.40
N GLN A 356 9.82 1.38 -14.50
CA GLN A 356 10.87 0.64 -15.21
C GLN A 356 11.63 1.48 -16.24
N THR A 357 11.09 2.66 -16.63
CA THR A 357 11.75 3.50 -17.63
C THR A 357 12.19 4.85 -17.05
N MET A 358 11.27 5.64 -16.48
CA MET A 358 11.59 7.00 -16.03
C MET A 358 12.53 7.03 -14.81
N LEU A 359 12.29 6.15 -13.82
CA LEU A 359 13.11 6.16 -12.60
C LEU A 359 14.57 5.76 -12.86
N PRO A 360 14.89 4.68 -13.60
CA PRO A 360 16.26 4.35 -13.95
C PRO A 360 16.97 5.45 -14.75
N LEU A 361 16.24 6.18 -15.60
CA LEU A 361 16.77 7.29 -16.38
C LEU A 361 16.84 8.63 -15.60
N ASN A 362 16.70 8.61 -14.27
CA ASN A 362 16.78 9.77 -13.36
C ASN A 362 15.72 10.87 -13.57
N TYR A 363 14.52 10.50 -14.08
CA TYR A 363 13.39 11.44 -14.22
C TYR A 363 12.46 11.45 -13.00
N GLN A 364 12.98 11.22 -11.77
CA GLN A 364 12.19 11.14 -10.53
C GLN A 364 11.35 12.39 -10.27
N LYS A 365 11.92 13.59 -10.51
CA LYS A 365 11.20 14.86 -10.33
C LYS A 365 9.95 14.93 -11.22
N LYS A 366 10.07 14.53 -12.50
CA LYS A 366 8.94 14.56 -13.43
C LYS A 366 7.91 13.48 -13.09
N PHE A 367 8.37 12.30 -12.70
CA PHE A 367 7.53 11.21 -12.21
C PHE A 367 6.66 11.69 -11.03
N SER A 368 7.27 12.30 -10.00
CA SER A 368 6.54 12.83 -8.84
C SER A 368 5.58 13.97 -9.20
N GLN A 369 5.95 14.85 -10.14
CA GLN A 369 5.04 15.91 -10.61
C GLN A 369 3.78 15.35 -11.28
N ILE A 370 3.91 14.30 -12.08
CA ILE A 370 2.77 13.65 -12.74
C ILE A 370 1.85 13.02 -11.69
N LEU A 371 2.42 12.33 -10.68
CA LEU A 371 1.61 11.75 -9.60
C LEU A 371 0.92 12.82 -8.73
N PHE A 372 1.58 13.95 -8.49
CA PHE A 372 0.96 15.10 -7.82
C PHE A 372 -0.27 15.63 -8.58
N LEU A 373 -0.11 15.85 -9.90
CA LEU A 373 -1.23 16.28 -10.74
C LEU A 373 -2.35 15.23 -10.79
N ALA A 374 -1.99 13.94 -10.84
CA ALA A 374 -2.95 12.86 -10.77
C ALA A 374 -3.77 12.87 -9.48
N ALA A 375 -3.12 13.14 -8.33
CA ALA A 375 -3.80 13.26 -7.05
C ALA A 375 -4.81 14.43 -7.07
N LEU A 376 -4.43 15.59 -7.59
CA LEU A 376 -5.35 16.72 -7.71
C LEU A 376 -6.53 16.41 -8.64
N ILE A 377 -6.27 15.79 -9.79
CA ILE A 377 -7.31 15.38 -10.75
C ILE A 377 -8.25 14.36 -10.10
N ASN A 378 -7.71 13.36 -9.39
CA ASN A 378 -8.52 12.37 -8.69
C ASN A 378 -9.46 13.04 -7.67
N LEU A 379 -8.93 13.93 -6.83
CA LEU A 379 -9.74 14.66 -5.85
C LEU A 379 -10.83 15.48 -6.53
N MET A 380 -10.48 16.27 -7.56
CA MET A 380 -11.46 17.09 -8.29
C MET A 380 -12.58 16.22 -8.89
N ILE A 381 -12.23 15.14 -9.58
CA ILE A 381 -13.21 14.24 -10.20
C ILE A 381 -14.05 13.54 -9.11
N SER A 382 -13.41 13.04 -8.06
CA SER A 382 -14.11 12.34 -6.98
C SER A 382 -15.11 13.24 -6.28
N PHE A 383 -14.73 14.44 -5.85
CA PHE A 383 -15.67 15.38 -5.22
C PHE A 383 -16.79 15.87 -6.15
N SER A 384 -16.57 15.85 -7.48
CA SER A 384 -17.59 16.25 -8.45
C SER A 384 -18.57 15.12 -8.79
N ILE A 385 -18.10 13.88 -8.89
CA ILE A 385 -18.90 12.77 -9.44
C ILE A 385 -19.42 11.83 -8.34
N VAL A 386 -18.64 11.59 -7.27
CA VAL A 386 -19.05 10.64 -6.23
C VAL A 386 -20.35 11.01 -5.52
N PRO A 387 -20.66 12.30 -5.23
CA PRO A 387 -21.92 12.66 -4.58
C PRO A 387 -23.16 12.24 -5.37
N SER A 388 -23.07 12.15 -6.71
CA SER A 388 -24.19 11.81 -7.59
C SER A 388 -24.21 10.35 -8.06
N TYR A 389 -23.02 9.73 -8.17
CA TYR A 389 -22.87 8.38 -8.76
C TYR A 389 -22.20 7.37 -7.82
N PHE A 390 -21.95 7.75 -6.58
CA PHE A 390 -21.43 6.89 -5.51
C PHE A 390 -20.29 5.96 -5.95
N GLU A 391 -20.47 4.63 -5.79
CA GLU A 391 -19.47 3.61 -6.12
C GLU A 391 -19.06 3.60 -7.60
N ILE A 392 -20.00 3.90 -8.48
CA ILE A 392 -19.73 4.03 -9.93
C ILE A 392 -18.85 5.26 -10.18
N GLY A 393 -19.20 6.40 -9.55
CA GLY A 393 -18.41 7.62 -9.60
C GLY A 393 -16.98 7.40 -9.09
N THR A 394 -16.83 6.66 -8.00
CA THR A 394 -15.53 6.31 -7.44
C THR A 394 -14.71 5.43 -8.38
N ALA A 395 -15.33 4.41 -8.98
CA ALA A 395 -14.70 3.53 -9.95
C ALA A 395 -14.22 4.28 -11.20
N VAL A 396 -15.05 5.18 -11.71
CA VAL A 396 -14.71 6.04 -12.86
C VAL A 396 -13.61 7.03 -12.52
N SER A 397 -13.66 7.67 -11.36
CA SER A 397 -12.60 8.59 -10.91
C SER A 397 -11.24 7.92 -10.87
N MET A 398 -11.17 6.71 -10.31
CA MET A 398 -9.95 5.91 -10.26
C MET A 398 -9.46 5.55 -11.67
N LEU A 399 -10.36 5.09 -12.55
CA LEU A 399 -10.01 4.70 -13.91
C LEU A 399 -9.46 5.90 -14.72
N VAL A 400 -10.16 7.04 -14.67
CA VAL A 400 -9.72 8.27 -15.37
C VAL A 400 -8.37 8.75 -14.85
N THR A 401 -8.15 8.70 -13.54
CA THR A 401 -6.87 9.07 -12.94
C THR A 401 -5.73 8.20 -13.42
N GLU A 402 -5.89 6.87 -13.45
CA GLU A 402 -4.86 5.94 -13.93
C GLU A 402 -4.61 6.06 -15.44
N ILE A 403 -5.64 6.36 -16.22
CA ILE A 403 -5.49 6.71 -17.64
C ILE A 403 -4.65 7.98 -17.77
N PHE A 404 -4.93 9.02 -16.99
CA PHE A 404 -4.15 10.27 -17.00
C PHE A 404 -2.67 10.01 -16.65
N VAL A 405 -2.38 9.23 -15.61
CA VAL A 405 -1.02 8.86 -15.21
C VAL A 405 -0.30 8.16 -16.36
N THR A 406 -0.94 7.13 -16.92
CA THR A 406 -0.37 6.32 -18.01
C THR A 406 -0.10 7.13 -19.25
N LEU A 407 -1.06 7.95 -19.69
CA LEU A 407 -0.90 8.84 -20.84
C LEU A 407 0.18 9.90 -20.60
N SER A 408 0.24 10.47 -19.40
CA SER A 408 1.27 11.46 -19.06
C SER A 408 2.67 10.87 -19.12
N PHE A 409 2.87 9.65 -18.59
CA PHE A 409 4.15 8.95 -18.71
C PHE A 409 4.48 8.60 -20.18
N PHE A 410 3.50 8.10 -20.93
CA PHE A 410 3.66 7.80 -22.36
C PHE A 410 4.08 9.03 -23.16
N ILE A 411 3.37 10.16 -23.00
CA ILE A 411 3.67 11.43 -23.68
C ILE A 411 5.08 11.90 -23.32
N PHE A 412 5.44 11.86 -22.04
CA PHE A 412 6.77 12.24 -21.59
C PHE A 412 7.89 11.41 -22.24
N ILE A 413 7.73 10.07 -22.30
CA ILE A 413 8.68 9.15 -22.96
C ILE A 413 8.82 9.49 -24.44
N ARG A 414 7.70 9.76 -25.12
CA ARG A 414 7.69 10.19 -26.52
C ARG A 414 8.42 11.50 -26.75
N MET A 415 8.12 12.52 -25.90
CA MET A 415 8.80 13.82 -25.96
C MET A 415 10.31 13.72 -25.76
N LYS A 416 10.76 12.81 -24.92
CA LYS A 416 12.19 12.53 -24.67
C LYS A 416 12.79 11.58 -25.69
N ARG A 417 12.03 11.14 -26.71
CA ARG A 417 12.46 10.22 -27.76
C ARG A 417 13.09 8.93 -27.21
N ILE A 418 12.57 8.43 -26.09
CA ILE A 418 13.05 7.17 -25.49
C ILE A 418 12.39 6.02 -26.26
N PRO A 419 13.15 5.16 -26.95
CA PRO A 419 12.61 4.21 -27.92
C PRO A 419 12.13 2.90 -27.24
N VAL A 420 11.35 3.02 -26.17
CA VAL A 420 10.71 1.87 -25.48
C VAL A 420 9.40 1.47 -26.16
N ILE A 421 8.81 2.39 -26.87
CA ILE A 421 7.54 2.24 -27.59
C ILE A 421 7.80 1.96 -29.04
#